data_5bfce05061a27140820cb742f77c46b8
#
_entry.id   5bfce05061a27140820cb742f77c46b8
#
_cell.length_a   1.000
_cell.length_b   1.000
_cell.length_c   1.000
_cell.angle_alpha   90.00
_cell.angle_beta   90.00
_cell.angle_gamma   90.00
#
_symmetry.space_group_name_H-M   'P 1'
#
loop_
_entity.id
_entity.type
_entity.pdbx_description
1 polymer ?
#
loop_
_entity_poly.entity_id
_entity_poly.type
_entity_poly.pdbx_seq_one_letter_code
_entity_poly.pdbx_strand_id
1 'polypeptide(L)'
;MNITNAGVRGYNPTGVVIHNDAGSNGANAGFYNNWLPNHNPENGFAHVYIASDGRLQASDFSNMAYHCANSYGNANYASWEVCQSEGDLNQFLRNEQAVLDDVAKYMKQWGLTPNRDTVKLHRELSSTSCPRRSVEVHGGNVESCRSYFISELNKRLTGQNNTAPLEIGDLDLMQFTYENGNGTYYYFNGLKSIALSHNDQIKIINKIYRETMGKEMIHYKWSSSEPWDVRFLQANDLKAKDIPRAEK
;
A
#
# COMPACT_ATOMS: atom_id res chain seq x y z
N MET A 1 6.74 -4.79 25.05
CA MET A 1 8.17 -5.10 24.84
C MET A 1 8.90 -3.78 24.66
N ASN A 2 10.19 -3.69 24.97
CA ASN A 2 10.99 -2.50 24.68
C ASN A 2 12.43 -2.91 24.36
N ILE A 3 12.73 -3.08 23.08
CA ILE A 3 14.07 -3.42 22.57
C ILE A 3 14.90 -2.11 22.52
N THR A 4 16.07 -2.11 23.17
CA THR A 4 16.93 -0.94 23.34
C THR A 4 18.32 -1.10 22.72
N ASN A 5 18.59 -2.24 22.07
CA ASN A 5 19.92 -2.61 21.57
C ASN A 5 20.50 -1.63 20.54
N ALA A 6 19.67 -0.90 19.81
CA ALA A 6 20.14 0.09 18.84
C ALA A 6 20.54 1.45 19.47
N GLY A 7 20.30 1.60 20.78
CA GLY A 7 20.62 2.82 21.52
C GLY A 7 19.47 3.82 21.64
N VAL A 8 19.69 4.89 22.39
CA VAL A 8 18.70 5.94 22.65
C VAL A 8 18.84 7.05 21.61
N ARG A 9 17.72 7.56 21.09
CA ARG A 9 17.69 8.64 20.09
C ARG A 9 17.88 10.03 20.72
N GLY A 10 17.29 10.27 21.87
CA GLY A 10 17.43 11.54 22.61
C GLY A 10 16.61 12.73 22.05
N TYR A 11 15.86 12.54 20.96
CA TYR A 11 14.98 13.51 20.31
C TYR A 11 13.81 12.81 19.64
N ASN A 12 12.78 13.56 19.21
CA ASN A 12 11.69 12.99 18.43
C ASN A 12 12.18 12.52 17.05
N PRO A 13 11.62 11.43 16.50
CA PRO A 13 11.90 11.07 15.12
C PRO A 13 11.68 12.25 14.16
N THR A 14 12.54 12.37 13.17
CA THR A 14 12.44 13.40 12.12
C THR A 14 11.61 12.93 10.92
N GLY A 15 11.18 11.69 10.92
CA GLY A 15 10.34 11.09 9.90
C GLY A 15 9.98 9.65 10.22
N VAL A 16 9.36 9.00 9.26
CA VAL A 16 8.85 7.64 9.36
C VAL A 16 9.29 6.79 8.19
N VAL A 17 9.46 5.47 8.43
CA VAL A 17 9.67 4.48 7.39
C VAL A 17 8.58 3.41 7.50
N ILE A 18 7.88 3.18 6.40
CA ILE A 18 6.86 2.14 6.32
C ILE A 18 7.47 0.94 5.60
N HIS A 19 7.40 -0.21 6.27
CA HIS A 19 7.92 -1.50 5.82
C HIS A 19 6.80 -2.48 5.52
N ASN A 20 7.15 -3.59 4.85
CA ASN A 20 6.37 -4.82 4.82
C ASN A 20 7.19 -5.93 5.44
N ASP A 21 6.58 -6.71 6.30
CA ASP A 21 7.27 -7.72 7.12
C ASP A 21 7.93 -8.85 6.33
N ALA A 22 7.59 -9.05 5.05
CA ALA A 22 8.09 -10.11 4.18
C ALA A 22 8.17 -11.49 4.90
N GLY A 23 7.33 -11.65 5.90
CA GLY A 23 7.27 -12.81 6.77
C GLY A 23 6.45 -13.94 6.17
N SER A 24 5.79 -14.69 7.00
CA SER A 24 4.84 -15.72 6.59
C SER A 24 3.46 -15.12 6.34
N ASN A 25 2.59 -15.85 5.60
CA ASN A 25 1.21 -15.45 5.36
C ASN A 25 0.44 -15.14 6.65
N GLY A 26 0.77 -15.78 7.76
CA GLY A 26 0.08 -15.67 9.04
C GLY A 26 0.83 -14.88 10.12
N ALA A 27 2.01 -14.31 9.83
CA ALA A 27 2.78 -13.57 10.83
C ALA A 27 2.00 -12.34 11.33
N ASN A 28 1.42 -12.46 12.50
CA ASN A 28 0.62 -11.42 13.14
C ASN A 28 1.36 -10.78 14.33
N ALA A 29 0.74 -9.84 15.04
CA ALA A 29 1.37 -9.17 16.19
C ALA A 29 1.73 -10.17 17.31
N GLY A 30 0.87 -11.17 17.57
CA GLY A 30 1.15 -12.26 18.53
C GLY A 30 2.35 -13.10 18.12
N PHE A 31 2.51 -13.40 16.83
CA PHE A 31 3.71 -14.08 16.32
C PHE A 31 4.97 -13.26 16.63
N TYR A 32 4.99 -11.96 16.27
CA TYR A 32 6.15 -11.10 16.51
C TYR A 32 6.44 -10.89 17.99
N ASN A 33 5.41 -10.82 18.84
CA ASN A 33 5.58 -10.73 20.28
C ASN A 33 6.31 -11.96 20.89
N ASN A 34 6.15 -13.13 20.29
CA ASN A 34 6.82 -14.36 20.71
C ASN A 34 8.18 -14.56 20.03
N TRP A 35 8.33 -14.07 18.80
CA TRP A 35 9.53 -14.25 18.00
C TRP A 35 10.66 -13.26 18.36
N LEU A 36 10.34 -11.97 18.52
CA LEU A 36 11.31 -10.91 18.80
C LEU A 36 12.19 -11.13 20.03
N PRO A 37 11.69 -11.70 21.16
CA PRO A 37 12.54 -11.99 22.32
C PRO A 37 13.69 -12.98 22.06
N ASN A 38 13.52 -13.82 21.03
CA ASN A 38 14.50 -14.83 20.64
C ASN A 38 15.27 -14.45 19.37
N HIS A 39 14.96 -13.31 18.79
CA HIS A 39 15.61 -12.78 17.59
C HIS A 39 16.80 -11.92 17.99
N ASN A 40 17.96 -12.11 17.32
CA ASN A 40 19.07 -11.19 17.52
C ASN A 40 18.71 -9.80 16.97
N PRO A 41 18.62 -8.75 17.80
CA PRO A 41 18.22 -7.41 17.36
C PRO A 41 19.12 -6.82 16.27
N GLU A 42 20.39 -7.24 16.18
CA GLU A 42 21.32 -6.78 15.14
C GLU A 42 20.93 -7.25 13.74
N ASN A 43 20.11 -8.30 13.63
CA ASN A 43 19.55 -8.76 12.37
C ASN A 43 18.36 -7.94 11.88
N GLY A 44 17.94 -6.92 12.66
CA GLY A 44 16.89 -5.98 12.31
C GLY A 44 15.59 -6.14 13.08
N PHE A 45 15.01 -5.02 13.45
CA PHE A 45 13.66 -4.94 14.03
C PHE A 45 13.08 -3.53 13.78
N ALA A 46 11.75 -3.44 13.67
CA ALA A 46 11.03 -2.17 13.59
C ALA A 46 10.50 -1.76 14.99
N HIS A 47 10.11 -0.50 15.14
CA HIS A 47 9.51 -0.03 16.38
C HIS A 47 8.11 -0.61 16.60
N VAL A 48 7.32 -0.76 15.53
CA VAL A 48 5.92 -1.18 15.59
C VAL A 48 5.61 -2.22 14.53
N TYR A 49 4.78 -3.20 14.89
CA TYR A 49 4.22 -4.22 14.02
C TYR A 49 2.70 -4.15 14.11
N ILE A 50 2.01 -4.02 12.98
CA ILE A 50 0.54 -3.97 12.93
C ILE A 50 0.01 -5.07 12.02
N ALA A 51 -0.92 -5.85 12.55
CA ALA A 51 -1.49 -7.03 11.92
C ALA A 51 -2.99 -7.15 12.22
N SER A 52 -3.61 -8.22 11.71
CA SER A 52 -5.03 -8.53 11.91
C SER A 52 -5.48 -8.67 13.37
N ASP A 53 -4.56 -9.01 14.28
CA ASP A 53 -4.80 -9.17 15.71
C ASP A 53 -4.39 -7.94 16.55
N GLY A 54 -3.97 -6.86 15.90
CA GLY A 54 -3.67 -5.59 16.55
C GLY A 54 -2.25 -5.08 16.36
N ARG A 55 -1.81 -4.29 17.32
CA ARG A 55 -0.58 -3.50 17.32
C ARG A 55 0.40 -4.01 18.38
N LEU A 56 1.63 -4.29 17.98
CA LEU A 56 2.75 -4.56 18.88
C LEU A 56 3.75 -3.39 18.86
N GLN A 57 4.03 -2.81 20.02
CA GLN A 57 5.18 -1.93 20.23
C GLN A 57 6.38 -2.79 20.59
N ALA A 58 7.37 -2.89 19.71
CA ALA A 58 8.59 -3.64 19.94
C ALA A 58 9.69 -2.79 20.60
N SER A 59 9.74 -1.49 20.28
CA SER A 59 10.65 -0.53 20.89
C SER A 59 9.97 0.84 21.03
N ASP A 60 10.32 1.57 22.09
CA ASP A 60 9.91 2.96 22.24
C ASP A 60 10.51 3.84 21.14
N PHE A 61 9.79 4.87 20.72
CA PHE A 61 10.29 5.82 19.73
C PHE A 61 11.42 6.74 20.24
N SER A 62 11.65 6.78 21.54
CA SER A 62 12.84 7.39 22.13
C SER A 62 14.12 6.59 21.89
N ASN A 63 13.99 5.35 21.47
CA ASN A 63 15.12 4.50 21.05
C ASN A 63 15.29 4.58 19.53
N MET A 64 16.47 4.20 19.05
CA MET A 64 16.73 3.84 17.68
C MET A 64 16.26 2.39 17.40
N ALA A 65 16.12 2.02 16.14
CA ALA A 65 15.87 0.64 15.74
C ALA A 65 16.74 0.26 14.54
N TYR A 66 17.17 -0.99 14.46
CA TYR A 66 17.89 -1.52 13.29
C TYR A 66 16.89 -1.95 12.22
N HIS A 67 16.25 -1.00 11.51
CA HIS A 67 15.13 -1.32 10.62
C HIS A 67 15.43 -1.13 9.12
N CYS A 68 16.49 -0.41 8.73
CA CYS A 68 16.66 -0.05 7.33
C CYS A 68 18.08 -0.18 6.80
N ALA A 69 18.96 -0.90 7.51
CA ALA A 69 20.35 -1.13 7.13
C ALA A 69 21.11 0.18 6.76
N ASN A 70 20.71 1.30 7.35
CA ASN A 70 21.24 2.64 7.13
C ASN A 70 21.34 3.36 8.48
N SER A 71 22.53 3.77 8.88
CA SER A 71 22.76 4.35 10.19
C SER A 71 21.97 5.65 10.42
N TYR A 72 21.87 6.50 9.39
CA TYR A 72 21.06 7.72 9.47
C TYR A 72 19.57 7.39 9.62
N GLY A 73 19.05 6.46 8.81
CA GLY A 73 17.66 6.02 8.87
C GLY A 73 17.32 5.39 10.23
N ASN A 74 18.16 4.47 10.71
CA ASN A 74 17.99 3.82 12.02
C ASN A 74 17.97 4.82 13.19
N ALA A 75 18.79 5.85 13.12
CA ALA A 75 18.87 6.88 14.15
C ALA A 75 17.72 7.91 14.08
N ASN A 76 17.27 8.29 12.90
CA ASN A 76 16.40 9.45 12.72
C ASN A 76 14.94 9.13 12.44
N TYR A 77 14.64 7.95 11.87
CA TYR A 77 13.27 7.60 11.51
C TYR A 77 12.66 6.59 12.48
N ALA A 78 11.38 6.76 12.77
CA ALA A 78 10.56 5.72 13.39
C ALA A 78 10.05 4.76 12.32
N SER A 79 9.80 3.50 12.67
CA SER A 79 9.50 2.44 11.70
C SER A 79 8.30 1.60 12.06
N TRP A 80 7.48 1.27 11.05
CA TRP A 80 6.30 0.41 11.15
C TRP A 80 6.36 -0.72 10.14
N GLU A 81 6.03 -1.92 10.59
CA GLU A 81 5.79 -3.08 9.72
C GLU A 81 4.30 -3.24 9.45
N VAL A 82 3.93 -3.21 8.16
CA VAL A 82 2.65 -3.75 7.71
C VAL A 82 2.80 -5.26 7.64
N CYS A 83 2.22 -5.95 8.61
CA CYS A 83 2.37 -7.40 8.75
C CYS A 83 1.46 -8.18 7.80
N GLN A 84 1.72 -9.50 7.67
CA GLN A 84 0.98 -10.43 6.80
C GLN A 84 1.07 -10.04 5.31
N SER A 85 2.23 -9.49 4.91
CA SER A 85 2.44 -8.97 3.55
C SER A 85 2.42 -10.05 2.47
N GLU A 86 2.63 -11.32 2.81
CA GLU A 86 2.54 -12.47 1.89
C GLU A 86 1.16 -13.17 1.95
N GLY A 87 0.24 -12.67 2.78
CA GLY A 87 -1.09 -13.23 3.01
C GLY A 87 -2.18 -12.69 2.10
N ASP A 88 -3.42 -12.77 2.60
CA ASP A 88 -4.60 -12.23 1.93
C ASP A 88 -4.46 -10.73 1.67
N LEU A 89 -4.76 -10.29 0.44
CA LEU A 89 -4.59 -8.91 0.03
C LEU A 89 -5.47 -7.94 0.83
N ASN A 90 -6.72 -8.32 1.08
CA ASN A 90 -7.65 -7.44 1.78
C ASN A 90 -7.23 -7.27 3.24
N GLN A 91 -6.73 -8.36 3.86
CA GLN A 91 -6.19 -8.27 5.21
C GLN A 91 -4.94 -7.40 5.25
N PHE A 92 -4.02 -7.57 4.30
CA PHE A 92 -2.83 -6.73 4.18
C PHE A 92 -3.19 -5.24 4.03
N LEU A 93 -4.15 -4.90 3.17
CA LEU A 93 -4.61 -3.51 2.98
C LEU A 93 -5.25 -2.95 4.26
N ARG A 94 -6.02 -3.73 5.02
CA ARG A 94 -6.53 -3.30 6.32
C ARG A 94 -5.39 -3.03 7.32
N ASN A 95 -4.39 -3.89 7.36
CA ASN A 95 -3.21 -3.69 8.21
C ASN A 95 -2.44 -2.42 7.81
N GLU A 96 -2.30 -2.16 6.51
CA GLU A 96 -1.65 -0.96 5.99
C GLU A 96 -2.41 0.32 6.38
N GLN A 97 -3.73 0.32 6.30
CA GLN A 97 -4.53 1.45 6.78
C GLN A 97 -4.36 1.67 8.29
N ALA A 98 -4.34 0.60 9.08
CA ALA A 98 -4.09 0.70 10.52
C ALA A 98 -2.67 1.21 10.83
N VAL A 99 -1.67 0.86 10.01
CA VAL A 99 -0.32 1.46 10.09
C VAL A 99 -0.39 2.94 9.78
N LEU A 100 -1.08 3.37 8.73
CA LEU A 100 -1.20 4.79 8.36
C LEU A 100 -1.93 5.60 9.44
N ASP A 101 -2.94 5.02 10.11
CA ASP A 101 -3.62 5.65 11.25
C ASP A 101 -2.66 5.87 12.43
N ASP A 102 -1.87 4.85 12.77
CA ASP A 102 -0.90 4.94 13.87
C ASP A 102 0.24 5.91 13.52
N VAL A 103 0.77 5.86 12.29
CA VAL A 103 1.79 6.79 11.78
C VAL A 103 1.30 8.24 11.85
N ALA A 104 0.09 8.52 11.36
CA ALA A 104 -0.49 9.87 11.38
C ALA A 104 -0.62 10.42 12.80
N LYS A 105 -1.05 9.58 13.77
CA LYS A 105 -1.12 9.94 15.19
C LYS A 105 0.25 10.42 15.71
N TYR A 106 1.31 9.66 15.43
CA TYR A 106 2.65 10.02 15.92
C TYR A 106 3.28 11.17 15.13
N MET A 107 3.08 11.27 13.82
CA MET A 107 3.51 12.44 13.04
C MET A 107 2.88 13.71 13.59
N LYS A 108 1.58 13.69 13.94
CA LYS A 108 0.91 14.81 14.60
C LYS A 108 1.55 15.16 15.95
N GLN A 109 1.85 14.15 16.77
CA GLN A 109 2.49 14.32 18.07
C GLN A 109 3.90 14.94 17.97
N TRP A 110 4.64 14.58 16.91
CA TRP A 110 6.00 15.08 16.66
C TRP A 110 6.03 16.37 15.83
N GLY A 111 4.89 16.89 15.40
CA GLY A 111 4.80 18.08 14.56
C GLY A 111 5.33 17.87 13.14
N LEU A 112 5.30 16.65 12.63
CA LEU A 112 5.77 16.31 11.29
C LEU A 112 4.67 16.49 10.25
N THR A 113 5.02 17.11 9.11
CA THR A 113 4.14 17.18 7.94
C THR A 113 4.55 16.10 6.94
N PRO A 114 3.60 15.28 6.42
CA PRO A 114 3.89 14.26 5.43
C PRO A 114 4.42 14.88 4.14
N ASN A 115 5.64 14.53 3.79
CA ASN A 115 6.31 14.93 2.56
C ASN A 115 7.42 13.92 2.22
N ARG A 116 8.17 14.15 1.13
CA ARG A 116 9.24 13.26 0.67
C ARG A 116 10.40 13.10 1.65
N ASP A 117 10.60 14.04 2.57
CA ASP A 117 11.70 13.97 3.54
C ASP A 117 11.27 13.25 4.81
N THR A 118 10.01 13.39 5.20
CA THR A 118 9.45 12.82 6.43
C THR A 118 8.81 11.46 6.26
N VAL A 119 8.48 11.03 5.02
CA VAL A 119 7.89 9.72 4.71
C VAL A 119 8.80 8.99 3.74
N LYS A 120 9.43 7.92 4.19
CA LYS A 120 10.37 7.11 3.40
C LYS A 120 9.89 5.67 3.27
N LEU A 121 10.31 5.03 2.19
CA LEU A 121 10.24 3.59 2.02
C LEU A 121 11.62 3.00 2.32
N HIS A 122 11.68 1.79 2.85
CA HIS A 122 12.95 1.14 3.19
C HIS A 122 13.94 1.13 2.01
N ARG A 123 13.47 0.79 0.80
CA ARG A 123 14.30 0.74 -0.41
C ARG A 123 14.88 2.08 -0.87
N GLU A 124 14.50 3.19 -0.26
CA GLU A 124 15.12 4.48 -0.51
C GLU A 124 16.36 4.70 0.37
N LEU A 125 16.54 3.89 1.40
CA LEU A 125 17.61 4.01 2.40
C LEU A 125 18.67 2.90 2.23
N SER A 126 18.29 1.75 1.68
CA SER A 126 19.20 0.64 1.43
C SER A 126 18.72 -0.23 0.26
N SER A 127 19.61 -1.12 -0.23
CA SER A 127 19.28 -2.05 -1.32
C SER A 127 18.36 -3.18 -0.83
N THR A 128 17.06 -3.04 -1.02
CA THR A 128 16.03 -4.01 -0.62
C THR A 128 14.80 -3.90 -1.50
N SER A 129 13.98 -4.94 -1.53
CA SER A 129 12.65 -4.88 -2.15
C SER A 129 11.56 -4.32 -1.23
N CYS A 130 11.83 -4.13 0.06
CA CYS A 130 10.87 -3.63 1.04
C CYS A 130 10.50 -2.13 0.77
N PRO A 131 9.25 -1.74 0.88
CA PRO A 131 8.03 -2.53 1.11
C PRO A 131 7.46 -3.11 -0.20
N ARG A 132 7.77 -4.36 -0.51
CA ARG A 132 7.44 -4.97 -1.81
C ARG A 132 5.94 -4.97 -2.09
N ARG A 133 5.13 -5.47 -1.16
CA ARG A 133 3.68 -5.60 -1.35
C ARG A 133 3.00 -4.23 -1.51
N SER A 134 3.35 -3.25 -0.67
CA SER A 134 2.84 -1.89 -0.79
C SER A 134 3.18 -1.26 -2.14
N VAL A 135 4.42 -1.45 -2.61
CA VAL A 135 4.82 -0.96 -3.94
C VAL A 135 4.03 -1.64 -5.05
N GLU A 136 3.83 -2.96 -4.98
CA GLU A 136 3.04 -3.72 -5.97
C GLU A 136 1.61 -3.21 -6.07
N VAL A 137 0.95 -2.95 -4.94
CA VAL A 137 -0.46 -2.54 -4.93
C VAL A 137 -0.68 -1.05 -5.19
N HIS A 138 0.33 -0.21 -4.96
CA HIS A 138 0.24 1.24 -5.15
C HIS A 138 1.05 1.75 -6.34
N GLY A 139 0.85 1.14 -7.51
CA GLY A 139 1.37 1.63 -8.79
C GLY A 139 2.72 1.06 -9.23
N GLY A 140 3.25 0.03 -8.55
CA GLY A 140 4.39 -0.76 -9.00
C GLY A 140 5.76 -0.08 -8.90
N ASN A 141 5.85 1.13 -8.34
CA ASN A 141 7.11 1.86 -8.20
C ASN A 141 7.17 2.68 -6.90
N VAL A 142 8.38 3.09 -6.51
CA VAL A 142 8.65 3.83 -5.27
C VAL A 142 7.88 5.13 -5.19
N GLU A 143 7.85 5.88 -6.29
CA GLU A 143 7.24 7.21 -6.32
C GLU A 143 5.73 7.15 -6.10
N SER A 144 5.05 6.26 -6.80
CA SER A 144 3.60 6.07 -6.67
C SER A 144 3.22 5.62 -5.27
N CYS A 145 3.93 4.63 -4.71
CA CYS A 145 3.68 4.12 -3.37
C CYS A 145 3.91 5.20 -2.30
N ARG A 146 5.03 5.93 -2.37
CA ARG A 146 5.30 7.03 -1.44
C ARG A 146 4.27 8.15 -1.55
N SER A 147 3.88 8.53 -2.77
CA SER A 147 2.85 9.55 -3.01
C SER A 147 1.51 9.12 -2.42
N TYR A 148 1.15 7.85 -2.53
CA TYR A 148 -0.02 7.28 -1.89
C TYR A 148 0.06 7.44 -0.36
N PHE A 149 1.14 7.02 0.29
CA PHE A 149 1.31 7.16 1.73
C PHE A 149 1.25 8.62 2.19
N ILE A 150 1.92 9.54 1.49
CA ILE A 150 1.88 10.96 1.79
C ILE A 150 0.45 11.51 1.68
N SER A 151 -0.28 11.15 0.63
CA SER A 151 -1.67 11.55 0.43
C SER A 151 -2.57 11.07 1.58
N GLU A 152 -2.48 9.78 1.90
CA GLU A 152 -3.26 9.16 2.97
C GLU A 152 -2.95 9.74 4.36
N LEU A 153 -1.69 10.02 4.66
CA LEU A 153 -1.27 10.66 5.90
C LEU A 153 -1.77 12.11 5.99
N ASN A 154 -1.73 12.87 4.89
CA ASN A 154 -2.27 14.22 4.85
C ASN A 154 -3.79 14.25 5.10
N LYS A 155 -4.56 13.34 4.50
CA LYS A 155 -6.00 13.20 4.76
C LYS A 155 -6.27 13.03 6.26
N ARG A 156 -5.51 12.15 6.93
CA ARG A 156 -5.64 11.85 8.37
C ARG A 156 -5.28 13.05 9.25
N LEU A 157 -4.24 13.76 8.91
CA LEU A 157 -3.77 14.93 9.68
C LEU A 157 -4.69 16.15 9.53
N THR A 158 -5.33 16.33 8.38
CA THR A 158 -6.26 17.43 8.12
C THR A 158 -7.69 17.16 8.60
N GLY A 159 -7.95 15.97 9.16
CA GLY A 159 -9.30 15.60 9.60
C GLY A 159 -10.26 15.28 8.44
N GLN A 160 -9.75 15.12 7.22
CA GLN A 160 -10.55 14.72 6.05
C GLN A 160 -10.76 13.19 6.02
N ASN A 161 -10.64 12.54 7.17
CA ASN A 161 -10.91 11.13 7.29
C ASN A 161 -12.43 10.89 7.22
N ASN A 162 -12.87 10.33 6.14
CA ASN A 162 -14.10 9.55 6.17
C ASN A 162 -13.80 8.29 7.01
N THR A 163 -14.22 8.28 8.28
CA THR A 163 -14.06 7.16 9.22
C THR A 163 -15.03 5.99 8.94
N ALA A 164 -15.40 5.78 7.69
CA ALA A 164 -16.00 4.53 7.28
C ALA A 164 -14.88 3.47 7.20
N PRO A 165 -15.10 2.23 7.66
CA PRO A 165 -14.17 1.13 7.38
C PRO A 165 -13.92 1.13 5.87
N LEU A 166 -12.63 1.05 5.46
CA LEU A 166 -12.30 0.91 4.04
C LEU A 166 -12.93 -0.38 3.51
N GLU A 167 -14.11 -0.21 2.97
CA GLU A 167 -14.61 -1.17 2.00
C GLU A 167 -13.70 -1.05 0.77
N ILE A 168 -13.51 -2.15 0.04
CA ILE A 168 -12.66 -2.25 -1.18
C ILE A 168 -12.97 -1.14 -2.21
N GLY A 169 -14.05 -0.36 -2.03
CA GLY A 169 -14.44 0.79 -2.83
C GLY A 169 -13.69 2.09 -2.57
N ASP A 170 -12.93 2.22 -1.47
CA ASP A 170 -12.23 3.45 -1.09
C ASP A 170 -10.77 3.55 -1.59
N LEU A 171 -10.23 2.48 -2.17
CA LEU A 171 -9.11 2.59 -3.08
C LEU A 171 -9.67 3.25 -4.35
N ASP A 172 -9.39 4.52 -4.55
CA ASP A 172 -9.70 5.25 -5.80
C ASP A 172 -8.80 4.70 -6.92
N LEU A 173 -8.79 3.36 -7.05
CA LEU A 173 -8.21 2.67 -8.18
C LEU A 173 -9.00 3.15 -9.39
N MET A 174 -8.32 3.75 -10.35
CA MET A 174 -8.94 4.20 -11.58
C MET A 174 -9.65 3.01 -12.23
N GLN A 175 -10.97 2.94 -12.05
CA GLN A 175 -11.81 1.89 -12.60
C GLN A 175 -12.63 2.46 -13.75
N PHE A 176 -12.64 1.77 -14.86
CA PHE A 176 -13.44 2.15 -16.02
C PHE A 176 -13.70 0.96 -16.93
N THR A 177 -14.69 1.10 -17.79
CA THR A 177 -14.92 0.16 -18.89
C THR A 177 -14.50 0.81 -20.20
N TYR A 178 -14.11 0.00 -21.18
CA TYR A 178 -13.82 0.50 -22.51
C TYR A 178 -14.18 -0.51 -23.60
N GLU A 179 -14.50 0.02 -24.79
CA GLU A 179 -14.65 -0.73 -26.02
C GLU A 179 -13.41 -0.45 -26.88
N ASN A 180 -12.73 -1.51 -27.33
CA ASN A 180 -11.59 -1.36 -28.23
C ASN A 180 -12.04 -1.23 -29.70
N GLY A 181 -11.08 -0.92 -30.60
CA GLY A 181 -11.36 -0.75 -32.02
C GLY A 181 -11.99 -1.96 -32.73
N ASN A 182 -12.02 -3.13 -32.13
CA ASN A 182 -12.64 -4.35 -32.65
C ASN A 182 -14.03 -4.63 -32.02
N GLY A 183 -14.55 -3.72 -31.21
CA GLY A 183 -15.86 -3.87 -30.54
C GLY A 183 -15.85 -4.80 -29.33
N THR A 184 -14.68 -5.16 -28.80
CA THR A 184 -14.58 -5.95 -27.57
C THR A 184 -14.64 -5.03 -26.36
N TYR A 185 -15.46 -5.40 -25.38
CA TYR A 185 -15.60 -4.68 -24.13
C TYR A 185 -14.62 -5.18 -23.07
N TYR A 186 -14.06 -4.26 -22.31
CA TYR A 186 -13.13 -4.53 -21.24
C TYR A 186 -13.54 -3.76 -19.98
N TYR A 187 -13.18 -4.34 -18.84
CA TYR A 187 -13.20 -3.69 -17.54
C TYR A 187 -11.78 -3.57 -17.01
N PHE A 188 -11.36 -2.35 -16.69
CA PHE A 188 -10.12 -2.09 -15.98
C PHE A 188 -10.43 -1.85 -14.50
N ASN A 189 -9.82 -2.67 -13.63
CA ASN A 189 -10.07 -2.64 -12.19
C ASN A 189 -9.01 -1.85 -11.39
N GLY A 190 -8.22 -1.02 -12.08
CA GLY A 190 -7.09 -0.30 -11.48
C GLY A 190 -5.76 -1.05 -11.53
N LEU A 191 -5.78 -2.36 -11.79
CA LEU A 191 -4.59 -3.22 -11.85
C LEU A 191 -4.44 -3.94 -13.18
N LYS A 192 -5.54 -4.39 -13.75
CA LYS A 192 -5.56 -5.15 -15.01
C LYS A 192 -6.82 -4.90 -15.80
N SER A 193 -6.72 -5.11 -17.12
CA SER A 193 -7.86 -5.16 -18.03
C SER A 193 -8.38 -6.57 -18.16
N ILE A 194 -9.69 -6.74 -18.05
CA ILE A 194 -10.42 -8.01 -18.13
C ILE A 194 -11.36 -7.93 -19.32
N ALA A 195 -11.20 -8.82 -20.30
CA ALA A 195 -12.13 -8.91 -21.43
C ALA A 195 -13.51 -9.40 -20.96
N LEU A 196 -14.56 -8.75 -21.41
CA LEU A 196 -15.94 -9.11 -21.09
C LEU A 196 -16.51 -9.96 -22.21
N SER A 197 -16.98 -11.16 -21.89
CA SER A 197 -17.49 -12.13 -22.87
C SER A 197 -18.96 -11.92 -23.24
N HIS A 198 -19.69 -11.15 -22.41
CA HIS A 198 -21.12 -10.85 -22.61
C HIS A 198 -21.45 -9.40 -22.32
N ASN A 199 -22.36 -8.81 -23.11
CA ASN A 199 -22.83 -7.44 -22.91
C ASN A 199 -23.50 -7.20 -21.55
N ASP A 200 -24.02 -8.25 -20.92
CA ASP A 200 -24.64 -8.12 -19.59
C ASP A 200 -23.60 -7.92 -18.49
N GLN A 201 -22.37 -8.36 -18.68
CA GLN A 201 -21.30 -8.14 -17.70
C GLN A 201 -21.01 -6.66 -17.48
N ILE A 202 -21.02 -5.86 -18.55
CA ILE A 202 -20.83 -4.41 -18.44
C ILE A 202 -21.98 -3.75 -17.67
N LYS A 203 -23.22 -4.21 -17.87
CA LYS A 203 -24.40 -3.70 -17.14
C LYS A 203 -24.32 -4.06 -15.66
N ILE A 204 -23.91 -5.29 -15.34
CA ILE A 204 -23.76 -5.77 -13.96
C ILE A 204 -22.64 -4.99 -13.26
N ILE A 205 -21.49 -4.83 -13.90
CA ILE A 205 -20.35 -4.09 -13.36
C ILE A 205 -20.74 -2.62 -13.10
N ASN A 206 -21.39 -1.96 -14.06
CA ASN A 206 -21.84 -0.58 -13.91
C ASN A 206 -22.89 -0.45 -12.81
N LYS A 207 -23.80 -1.41 -12.67
CA LYS A 207 -24.79 -1.42 -11.59
C LYS A 207 -24.12 -1.53 -10.21
N ILE A 208 -23.23 -2.51 -10.05
CA ILE A 208 -22.50 -2.70 -8.79
C ILE A 208 -21.67 -1.44 -8.47
N TYR A 209 -20.95 -0.90 -9.45
CA TYR A 209 -20.13 0.30 -9.25
C TYR A 209 -20.97 1.51 -8.80
N ARG A 210 -22.14 1.71 -9.43
CA ARG A 210 -23.06 2.78 -9.04
C ARG A 210 -23.61 2.59 -7.62
N GLU A 211 -23.98 1.37 -7.26
CA GLU A 211 -24.51 1.05 -5.92
C GLU A 211 -23.44 1.18 -4.84
N THR A 212 -22.18 0.89 -5.14
CA THR A 212 -21.07 0.94 -4.18
C THR A 212 -20.40 2.31 -4.10
N MET A 213 -20.22 2.98 -5.26
CA MET A 213 -19.45 4.23 -5.35
C MET A 213 -20.33 5.48 -5.43
N GLY A 214 -21.66 5.33 -5.57
CA GLY A 214 -22.59 6.45 -5.68
C GLY A 214 -22.45 7.29 -6.97
N LYS A 215 -21.65 6.83 -7.93
CA LYS A 215 -21.37 7.52 -9.21
C LYS A 215 -21.36 6.55 -10.37
N GLU A 216 -21.59 7.06 -11.59
CA GLU A 216 -21.48 6.25 -12.80
C GLU A 216 -20.02 5.93 -13.13
N MET A 217 -19.78 4.69 -13.61
CA MET A 217 -18.47 4.30 -14.10
C MET A 217 -18.19 4.95 -15.46
N ILE A 218 -16.98 5.46 -15.65
CA ILE A 218 -16.57 6.04 -16.93
C ILE A 218 -16.46 4.92 -17.96
N HIS A 219 -16.98 5.16 -19.16
CA HIS A 219 -16.85 4.26 -20.30
C HIS A 219 -16.17 4.98 -21.47
N TYR A 220 -15.06 4.40 -21.95
CA TYR A 220 -14.36 4.89 -23.13
C TYR A 220 -14.69 4.03 -24.34
N LYS A 221 -14.86 4.67 -25.49
CA LYS A 221 -14.96 3.99 -26.77
C LYS A 221 -13.77 4.39 -27.63
N TRP A 222 -12.90 3.43 -27.89
CA TRP A 222 -11.71 3.64 -28.70
C TRP A 222 -11.89 3.00 -30.07
N SER A 223 -11.36 3.64 -31.10
CA SER A 223 -11.47 3.19 -32.49
C SER A 223 -10.19 2.51 -32.96
N SER A 224 -10.28 1.80 -34.08
CA SER A 224 -9.10 1.21 -34.73
C SER A 224 -8.11 2.25 -35.27
N SER A 225 -8.58 3.46 -35.56
CA SER A 225 -7.74 4.61 -35.98
C SER A 225 -7.06 5.30 -34.79
N GLU A 226 -7.58 5.11 -33.58
CA GLU A 226 -7.07 5.65 -32.32
C GLU A 226 -6.88 4.51 -31.32
N PRO A 227 -5.81 3.69 -31.46
CA PRO A 227 -5.62 2.48 -30.66
C PRO A 227 -5.12 2.82 -29.23
N TRP A 228 -5.92 3.61 -28.52
CA TRP A 228 -5.61 4.02 -27.15
C TRP A 228 -5.58 2.86 -26.17
N ASP A 229 -6.34 1.80 -26.43
CA ASP A 229 -6.29 0.54 -25.67
C ASP A 229 -4.89 -0.09 -25.68
N VAL A 230 -4.25 -0.18 -26.84
CA VAL A 230 -2.90 -0.71 -26.97
C VAL A 230 -1.89 0.16 -26.22
N ARG A 231 -1.99 1.49 -26.38
CA ARG A 231 -1.10 2.45 -25.71
C ARG A 231 -1.31 2.48 -24.21
N PHE A 232 -2.57 2.38 -23.75
CA PHE A 232 -2.91 2.27 -22.34
C PHE A 232 -2.31 1.00 -21.71
N LEU A 233 -2.46 -0.15 -22.36
CA LEU A 233 -1.89 -1.41 -21.91
C LEU A 233 -0.35 -1.35 -21.85
N GLN A 234 0.29 -0.77 -22.86
CA GLN A 234 1.74 -0.55 -22.89
C GLN A 234 2.22 0.38 -21.76
N ALA A 235 1.50 1.47 -21.52
CA ALA A 235 1.85 2.44 -20.48
C ALA A 235 1.75 1.85 -19.06
N ASN A 236 0.90 0.83 -18.86
CA ASN A 236 0.72 0.13 -17.58
C ASN A 236 1.50 -1.19 -17.51
N ASP A 237 2.43 -1.44 -18.44
CA ASP A 237 3.22 -2.68 -18.53
C ASP A 237 2.36 -3.96 -18.65
N LEU A 238 1.10 -3.80 -19.08
CA LEU A 238 0.15 -4.87 -19.28
C LEU A 238 0.35 -5.44 -20.69
N LYS A 239 0.81 -6.69 -20.79
CA LYS A 239 1.02 -7.33 -22.08
C LYS A 239 -0.31 -7.72 -22.70
N ALA A 240 -0.54 -7.31 -23.95
CA ALA A 240 -1.76 -7.64 -24.69
C ALA A 240 -2.05 -9.18 -24.78
N LYS A 241 -1.02 -10.03 -24.62
CA LYS A 241 -1.13 -11.47 -24.56
C LYS A 241 -1.73 -12.02 -23.25
N ASP A 242 -1.74 -11.21 -22.20
CA ASP A 242 -2.27 -11.59 -20.87
C ASP A 242 -3.78 -11.32 -20.78
N ILE A 243 -4.38 -10.80 -21.84
CA ILE A 243 -5.83 -10.58 -21.94
C ILE A 243 -6.43 -11.77 -22.67
N PRO A 244 -7.27 -12.60 -22.02
CA PRO A 244 -7.98 -13.67 -22.71
C PRO A 244 -8.79 -13.08 -23.86
N ARG A 245 -8.52 -13.50 -25.09
CA ARG A 245 -9.38 -13.18 -26.22
C ARG A 245 -10.66 -13.99 -26.07
N ALA A 246 -11.81 -13.33 -26.11
CA ALA A 246 -13.07 -14.03 -26.25
C ALA A 246 -13.00 -14.86 -27.54
N GLU A 247 -13.14 -16.18 -27.43
CA GLU A 247 -13.36 -17.05 -28.59
C GLU A 247 -14.65 -16.60 -29.26
N LYS A 248 -14.61 -16.50 -30.60
CA LYS A 248 -15.77 -16.08 -31.42
C LYS A 248 -16.83 -17.17 -31.47
#